data_e6d6007027337c78210f132fdeadb358
#
_entry.id   e6d6007027337c78210f132fdeadb358
#
_cell.length_a   1.000
_cell.length_b   1.000
_cell.length_c   1.000
_cell.angle_alpha   90.00
_cell.angle_beta   90.00
_cell.angle_gamma   90.00
#
_symmetry.space_group_name_H-M   'P 1'
#
loop_
_entity.id
_entity.type
_entity.pdbx_description
1 polymer ?
#
loop_
_entity_poly.entity_id
_entity_poly.type
_entity_poly.pdbx_seq_one_letter_code
_entity_poly.pdbx_strand_id
1 'polypeptide(L)'
;MNKSKRFFTSESVTEGHPDKMCDAISDAVLDELLKQDPMSRVACETVTTTGLVMVMGEITSNAYVDIQKVVRDTIREIGYTNAEYGFDADTCGVLTAIDEQSADIAMGVDKALEAKEHNLSDEEIEAIGAGDQGMMFGYATNETKTYMPYPIELAHKLALQLTKVRKEGVLPYLRPDGKTQVTVEYDEKDKPLRLDAVVLSTQHDPEITQEQIQLDIKKYVFDEILPGGMVDENTKFYINPTGRFVIGGPHGDSGLTGRKIIVDTYGGYARHGGGAFSGKDCTKVDRSASYAARYAAKNIVASGLAEKCEVQFSYAIGVAQPTSIMVDTFGTGKLSDERITEIVRENFDFRPAGIIKELTLRRPIYRQTAAYGHFGREDLDLPWERLDKVNELKKYL
;
A
#
# COMPACT_ATOMS: atom_id res chain seq x y z
N MET A 1 -38.56 -12.57 -9.20
CA MET A 1 -37.52 -12.86 -8.22
C MET A 1 -36.78 -11.57 -7.96
N ASN A 2 -36.76 -11.06 -6.73
CA ASN A 2 -35.94 -9.91 -6.38
C ASN A 2 -34.49 -10.32 -6.59
N LYS A 3 -33.79 -9.71 -7.57
CA LYS A 3 -32.36 -9.93 -7.81
C LYS A 3 -31.63 -9.48 -6.56
N SER A 4 -30.85 -10.35 -5.95
CA SER A 4 -30.05 -9.96 -4.79
C SER A 4 -28.96 -8.98 -5.24
N LYS A 5 -29.07 -7.73 -4.81
CA LYS A 5 -28.02 -6.73 -5.02
C LYS A 5 -26.79 -7.11 -4.21
N ARG A 6 -25.62 -7.07 -4.86
CA ARG A 6 -24.34 -7.25 -4.18
C ARG A 6 -23.69 -5.88 -3.99
N PHE A 7 -23.30 -5.59 -2.76
CA PHE A 7 -22.56 -4.38 -2.43
C PHE A 7 -21.15 -4.75 -1.94
N PHE A 8 -20.17 -3.94 -2.30
CA PHE A 8 -18.83 -4.06 -1.74
C PHE A 8 -18.31 -2.68 -1.35
N THR A 9 -17.65 -2.62 -0.18
CA THR A 9 -17.15 -1.37 0.40
C THR A 9 -15.66 -1.46 0.66
N SER A 10 -14.93 -0.42 0.26
CA SER A 10 -13.53 -0.23 0.63
C SER A 10 -13.33 1.16 1.22
N GLU A 11 -12.32 1.30 2.07
CA GLU A 11 -11.93 2.56 2.68
C GLU A 11 -10.49 2.92 2.36
N SER A 12 -10.17 4.20 2.44
CA SER A 12 -8.82 4.74 2.39
C SER A 12 -8.67 5.88 3.39
N VAL A 13 -7.45 6.28 3.63
CA VAL A 13 -7.11 7.38 4.53
C VAL A 13 -6.06 8.28 3.90
N THR A 14 -6.00 9.54 4.35
CA THR A 14 -4.96 10.47 3.91
C THR A 14 -3.61 10.17 4.55
N GLU A 15 -2.54 10.77 4.02
CA GLU A 15 -1.19 10.69 4.58
C GLU A 15 -1.10 11.22 6.02
N GLY A 16 -2.03 12.09 6.43
CA GLY A 16 -2.10 12.65 7.79
C GLY A 16 -2.82 11.78 8.81
N HIS A 17 -3.40 10.64 8.41
CA HIS A 17 -3.91 9.66 9.36
C HIS A 17 -2.75 9.13 10.22
N PRO A 18 -2.89 8.97 11.55
CA PRO A 18 -1.80 8.58 12.44
C PRO A 18 -1.05 7.31 12.01
N ASP A 19 -1.77 6.25 11.63
CA ASP A 19 -1.14 5.02 11.15
C ASP A 19 -0.36 5.25 9.85
N LYS A 20 -0.90 6.04 8.89
CA LYS A 20 -0.21 6.31 7.63
C LYS A 20 0.97 7.26 7.77
N MET A 21 0.92 8.14 8.73
CA MET A 21 2.09 8.93 9.10
C MET A 21 3.21 8.04 9.65
N CYS A 22 2.89 7.04 10.47
CA CYS A 22 3.86 6.06 10.94
C CYS A 22 4.45 5.24 9.79
N ASP A 23 3.63 4.79 8.85
CA ASP A 23 4.08 4.11 7.63
C ASP A 23 5.03 4.99 6.81
N ALA A 24 4.68 6.26 6.62
CA ALA A 24 5.50 7.21 5.87
C ALA A 24 6.85 7.49 6.55
N ILE A 25 6.89 7.59 7.87
CA ILE A 25 8.13 7.77 8.64
C ILE A 25 9.01 6.53 8.51
N SER A 26 8.46 5.34 8.71
CA SER A 26 9.20 4.09 8.62
C SER A 26 9.79 3.86 7.23
N ASP A 27 9.04 4.15 6.17
CA ASP A 27 9.53 4.06 4.80
C ASP A 27 10.49 5.20 4.43
N ALA A 28 10.36 6.39 5.03
CA ALA A 28 11.33 7.46 4.85
C ALA A 28 12.70 7.10 5.45
N VAL A 29 12.73 6.48 6.62
CA VAL A 29 13.97 5.96 7.22
C VAL A 29 14.59 4.88 6.32
N LEU A 30 13.79 3.94 5.82
CA LEU A 30 14.24 2.91 4.88
C LEU A 30 14.85 3.53 3.63
N ASP A 31 14.18 4.48 2.99
CA ASP A 31 14.65 5.10 1.76
C ASP A 31 15.95 5.90 1.97
N GLU A 32 16.10 6.60 3.09
CA GLU A 32 17.35 7.33 3.41
C GLU A 32 18.54 6.38 3.64
N LEU A 33 18.30 5.20 4.22
CA LEU A 33 19.32 4.15 4.34
C LEU A 33 19.70 3.58 2.97
N LEU A 34 18.71 3.22 2.14
CA LEU A 34 18.93 2.63 0.82
C LEU A 34 19.64 3.57 -0.16
N LYS A 35 19.48 4.89 -0.02
CA LYS A 35 20.22 5.88 -0.81
C LYS A 35 21.73 5.80 -0.61
N GLN A 36 22.19 5.44 0.58
CA GLN A 36 23.58 5.38 0.97
C GLN A 36 24.14 3.95 0.92
N ASP A 37 23.33 2.97 1.33
CA ASP A 37 23.66 1.56 1.34
C ASP A 37 22.48 0.72 0.83
N PRO A 38 22.46 0.37 -0.47
CA PRO A 38 21.41 -0.48 -1.06
C PRO A 38 21.28 -1.88 -0.41
N MET A 39 22.29 -2.30 0.36
CA MET A 39 22.31 -3.59 1.05
C MET A 39 21.77 -3.51 2.48
N SER A 40 21.32 -2.33 2.91
CA SER A 40 20.72 -2.13 4.25
C SER A 40 19.63 -3.13 4.55
N ARG A 41 19.68 -3.68 5.76
CA ARG A 41 18.64 -4.54 6.32
C ARG A 41 17.86 -3.73 7.34
N VAL A 42 16.58 -3.61 7.10
CA VAL A 42 15.71 -2.68 7.84
C VAL A 42 14.41 -3.36 8.21
N ALA A 43 14.11 -3.34 9.50
CA ALA A 43 12.80 -3.59 10.08
C ALA A 43 12.52 -2.40 11.00
N CYS A 44 11.91 -1.34 10.46
CA CYS A 44 11.68 -0.07 11.14
C CYS A 44 10.20 0.11 11.41
N GLU A 45 9.84 0.28 12.65
CA GLU A 45 8.47 0.54 13.10
C GLU A 45 8.38 1.90 13.78
N THR A 46 7.26 2.58 13.61
CA THR A 46 6.99 3.89 14.19
C THR A 46 5.68 3.84 14.96
N VAL A 47 5.68 4.45 16.13
CA VAL A 47 4.49 4.70 16.95
C VAL A 47 4.34 6.21 17.14
N THR A 48 3.13 6.71 17.09
CA THR A 48 2.82 8.10 17.39
C THR A 48 1.61 8.23 18.30
N THR A 49 1.63 9.26 19.12
CA THR A 49 0.50 9.69 19.94
C THR A 49 0.63 11.20 20.19
N THR A 50 -0.21 11.78 21.05
CA THR A 50 -0.16 13.21 21.35
C THR A 50 1.25 13.68 21.72
N GLY A 51 1.85 14.54 20.89
CA GLY A 51 3.14 15.17 21.12
C GLY A 51 4.36 14.24 21.08
N LEU A 52 4.23 12.97 20.65
CA LEU A 52 5.31 11.99 20.69
C LEU A 52 5.35 11.14 19.42
N VAL A 53 6.57 10.92 18.91
CA VAL A 53 6.90 9.88 17.92
C VAL A 53 8.02 9.01 18.47
N MET A 54 7.89 7.70 18.36
CA MET A 54 8.94 6.75 18.67
C MET A 54 9.24 5.90 17.45
N VAL A 55 10.49 5.86 17.03
CA VAL A 55 11.00 4.99 15.96
C VAL A 55 11.81 3.87 16.60
N MET A 56 11.46 2.62 16.29
CA MET A 56 12.07 1.44 16.88
C MET A 56 12.27 0.35 15.82
N GLY A 57 13.04 -0.65 16.15
CA GLY A 57 13.26 -1.82 15.30
C GLY A 57 14.72 -2.18 15.15
N GLU A 58 15.02 -2.99 14.14
CA GLU A 58 16.36 -3.52 13.88
C GLU A 58 16.87 -3.02 12.53
N ILE A 59 18.06 -2.41 12.54
CA ILE A 59 18.73 -1.86 11.34
C ILE A 59 20.19 -2.32 11.33
N THR A 60 20.56 -2.99 10.23
CA THR A 60 21.97 -3.30 9.92
C THR A 60 22.33 -2.60 8.61
N SER A 61 23.21 -1.61 8.66
CA SER A 61 23.58 -0.78 7.51
C SER A 61 24.94 -0.14 7.72
N ASN A 62 25.65 0.13 6.62
CA ASN A 62 26.84 0.99 6.62
C ASN A 62 26.50 2.49 6.50
N ALA A 63 25.23 2.82 6.33
CA ALA A 63 24.75 4.18 6.21
C ALA A 63 24.57 4.86 7.56
N TYR A 64 24.69 6.19 7.59
CA TYR A 64 24.29 7.03 8.72
C TYR A 64 23.06 7.85 8.34
N VAL A 65 22.01 7.78 9.14
CA VAL A 65 20.78 8.56 8.95
C VAL A 65 20.42 9.28 10.24
N ASP A 66 20.23 10.59 10.14
CA ASP A 66 19.65 11.39 11.22
C ASP A 66 18.13 11.13 11.28
N ILE A 67 17.75 10.12 12.06
CA ILE A 67 16.36 9.66 12.17
C ILE A 67 15.46 10.79 12.67
N GLN A 68 15.92 11.61 13.62
CA GLN A 68 15.10 12.72 14.14
C GLN A 68 14.78 13.73 13.04
N LYS A 69 15.76 14.05 12.19
CA LYS A 69 15.56 14.93 11.05
C LYS A 69 14.56 14.32 10.04
N VAL A 70 14.71 13.04 9.70
CA VAL A 70 13.81 12.33 8.78
C VAL A 70 12.37 12.35 9.30
N VAL A 71 12.18 12.08 10.59
CA VAL A 71 10.85 12.11 11.25
C VAL A 71 10.23 13.50 11.11
N ARG A 72 10.95 14.56 11.51
CA ARG A 72 10.42 15.93 11.49
C ARG A 72 10.12 16.41 10.07
N ASP A 73 10.99 16.12 9.12
CA ASP A 73 10.79 16.49 7.73
C ASP A 73 9.56 15.78 7.14
N THR A 74 9.37 14.48 7.45
CA THR A 74 8.19 13.73 7.02
C THR A 74 6.90 14.30 7.60
N ILE A 75 6.86 14.61 8.89
CA ILE A 75 5.71 15.22 9.57
C ILE A 75 5.38 16.58 8.96
N ARG A 76 6.42 17.40 8.69
CA ARG A 76 6.28 18.73 8.09
C ARG A 76 5.70 18.64 6.68
N GLU A 77 6.18 17.73 5.84
CA GLU A 77 5.67 17.52 4.48
C GLU A 77 4.22 17.03 4.47
N ILE A 78 3.81 16.22 5.44
CA ILE A 78 2.41 15.81 5.63
C ILE A 78 1.54 17.02 5.96
N GLY A 79 2.08 18.03 6.67
CA GLY A 79 1.39 19.28 6.97
C GLY A 79 1.04 19.49 8.44
N TYR A 80 1.62 18.73 9.36
CA TYR A 80 1.55 19.02 10.80
C TYR A 80 2.61 20.06 11.15
N THR A 81 2.30 21.32 10.90
CA THR A 81 3.21 22.49 11.01
C THR A 81 2.70 23.56 11.98
N ASN A 82 1.60 23.29 12.68
CA ASN A 82 1.00 24.22 13.62
C ASN A 82 0.71 23.51 14.95
N ALA A 83 1.27 24.05 16.05
CA ALA A 83 1.07 23.50 17.39
C ALA A 83 -0.41 23.50 17.86
N GLU A 84 -1.26 24.35 17.27
CA GLU A 84 -2.71 24.36 17.54
C GLU A 84 -3.41 23.08 17.08
N TYR A 85 -2.79 22.29 16.20
CA TYR A 85 -3.30 20.96 15.82
C TYR A 85 -3.11 19.92 16.93
N GLY A 86 -2.39 20.30 18.02
CA GLY A 86 -2.05 19.39 19.12
C GLY A 86 -0.92 18.41 18.80
N PHE A 87 -0.35 18.53 17.61
CA PHE A 87 0.79 17.77 17.12
C PHE A 87 1.47 18.53 15.96
N ASP A 88 2.77 18.74 16.05
CA ASP A 88 3.53 19.42 14.99
C ASP A 88 4.98 18.92 14.92
N ALA A 89 5.61 19.15 13.75
CA ALA A 89 6.94 18.67 13.42
C ALA A 89 8.06 19.25 14.30
N ASP A 90 7.90 20.47 14.79
CA ASP A 90 8.98 21.19 15.49
C ASP A 90 8.95 20.89 17.00
N THR A 91 7.78 20.69 17.59
CA THR A 91 7.60 20.58 19.04
C THR A 91 7.36 19.16 19.53
N CYS A 92 7.00 18.20 18.65
CA CYS A 92 6.82 16.80 19.08
C CYS A 92 8.14 16.20 19.63
N GLY A 93 8.03 15.38 20.66
CA GLY A 93 9.14 14.55 21.13
C GLY A 93 9.45 13.47 20.09
N VAL A 94 10.73 13.23 19.81
CA VAL A 94 11.17 12.12 18.94
C VAL A 94 12.11 11.24 19.73
N LEU A 95 11.71 9.96 19.91
CA LEU A 95 12.51 8.94 20.58
C LEU A 95 12.94 7.89 19.54
N THR A 96 14.12 7.31 19.76
CA THR A 96 14.64 6.22 18.94
C THR A 96 15.07 5.05 19.81
N ALA A 97 14.69 3.84 19.40
CA ALA A 97 15.11 2.57 20.02
C ALA A 97 15.45 1.59 18.90
N ILE A 98 16.63 1.75 18.32
CA ILE A 98 17.12 0.96 17.18
C ILE A 98 18.27 0.08 17.66
N ASP A 99 18.14 -1.21 17.38
CA ASP A 99 19.14 -2.23 17.64
C ASP A 99 19.69 -2.81 16.32
N GLU A 100 20.79 -3.55 16.38
CA GLU A 100 21.25 -4.36 15.27
C GLU A 100 20.44 -5.66 15.18
N GLN A 101 20.31 -6.21 13.98
CA GLN A 101 19.62 -7.48 13.78
C GLN A 101 20.30 -8.61 14.58
N SER A 102 19.49 -9.46 15.25
CA SER A 102 19.95 -10.64 15.97
C SER A 102 20.85 -11.55 15.12
N ALA A 103 21.98 -11.97 15.67
CA ALA A 103 22.91 -12.89 15.02
C ALA A 103 22.24 -14.23 14.63
N ASP A 104 21.26 -14.70 15.39
CA ASP A 104 20.53 -15.95 15.11
C ASP A 104 19.67 -15.82 13.85
N ILE A 105 19.02 -14.66 13.65
CA ILE A 105 18.26 -14.37 12.44
C ILE A 105 19.22 -14.17 11.25
N ALA A 106 20.35 -13.49 11.47
CA ALA A 106 21.37 -13.25 10.46
C ALA A 106 21.94 -14.56 9.88
N MET A 107 22.19 -15.59 10.70
CA MET A 107 22.72 -16.89 10.22
C MET A 107 21.82 -17.57 9.19
N GLY A 108 20.50 -17.42 9.27
CA GLY A 108 19.55 -18.00 8.31
C GLY A 108 19.46 -17.20 6.99
N VAL A 109 19.90 -15.95 7.00
CA VAL A 109 19.70 -14.98 5.92
C VAL A 109 21.01 -14.47 5.32
N ASP A 110 22.13 -14.46 6.07
CA ASP A 110 23.41 -13.84 5.68
C ASP A 110 24.25 -14.65 4.67
N LYS A 111 23.96 -15.94 4.46
CA LYS A 111 24.51 -16.66 3.30
C LYS A 111 24.18 -15.96 1.97
N ALA A 112 23.21 -15.04 2.02
CA ALA A 112 22.76 -14.20 0.94
C ALA A 112 23.53 -12.90 0.73
N LEU A 113 24.28 -12.42 1.72
CA LEU A 113 24.96 -11.11 1.68
C LEU A 113 26.34 -11.17 1.05
N GLU A 114 26.99 -12.35 1.00
CA GLU A 114 28.30 -12.51 0.38
C GLU A 114 28.25 -12.52 -1.16
N ALA A 115 27.07 -12.71 -1.75
CA ALA A 115 26.85 -12.55 -3.19
C ALA A 115 26.75 -11.06 -3.55
N LYS A 116 27.84 -10.35 -3.39
CA LYS A 116 27.99 -8.97 -3.86
C LYS A 116 28.10 -9.03 -5.38
N GLU A 117 27.02 -8.69 -6.10
CA GLU A 117 27.06 -8.05 -7.42
C GLU A 117 25.85 -8.40 -8.30
N HIS A 118 25.58 -7.57 -9.31
CA HIS A 118 24.45 -7.58 -10.22
C HIS A 118 24.27 -8.81 -11.14
N ASN A 119 25.11 -9.85 -11.00
CA ASN A 119 25.11 -11.06 -11.80
C ASN A 119 25.16 -12.34 -10.95
N LEU A 120 24.17 -12.51 -10.05
CA LEU A 120 24.04 -13.77 -9.32
C LEU A 120 23.75 -14.91 -10.31
N SER A 121 24.48 -16.03 -10.18
CA SER A 121 24.17 -17.29 -10.84
C SER A 121 22.87 -17.89 -10.26
N ASP A 122 22.24 -18.80 -10.98
CA ASP A 122 21.05 -19.49 -10.46
C ASP A 122 21.31 -20.27 -9.17
N GLU A 123 22.54 -20.79 -9.00
CA GLU A 123 22.97 -21.49 -7.77
C GLU A 123 23.05 -20.51 -6.57
N GLU A 124 23.55 -19.31 -6.81
CA GLU A 124 23.62 -18.26 -5.77
C GLU A 124 22.22 -17.74 -5.41
N ILE A 125 21.31 -17.58 -6.39
CA ILE A 125 19.89 -17.23 -6.15
C ILE A 125 19.20 -18.31 -5.33
N GLU A 126 19.44 -19.59 -5.61
CA GLU A 126 18.88 -20.72 -4.85
C GLU A 126 19.41 -20.80 -3.43
N ALA A 127 20.63 -20.33 -3.19
CA ALA A 127 21.23 -20.30 -1.85
C ALA A 127 20.61 -19.25 -0.90
N ILE A 128 19.82 -18.30 -1.43
CA ILE A 128 19.20 -17.22 -0.65
C ILE A 128 17.77 -17.64 -0.23
N GLY A 129 17.64 -18.11 0.98
CA GLY A 129 16.35 -18.48 1.56
C GLY A 129 15.49 -17.29 1.96
N ALA A 130 14.19 -17.53 2.14
CA ALA A 130 13.27 -16.54 2.68
C ALA A 130 13.67 -16.14 4.11
N GLY A 131 13.59 -14.85 4.41
CA GLY A 131 13.95 -14.30 5.73
C GLY A 131 12.94 -14.63 6.83
N ASP A 132 11.75 -15.08 6.46
CA ASP A 132 10.69 -15.51 7.39
C ASP A 132 9.76 -16.52 6.70
N GLN A 133 8.95 -17.19 7.49
CA GLN A 133 7.77 -17.91 7.02
C GLN A 133 6.65 -16.90 6.73
N GLY A 134 5.68 -17.27 5.89
CA GLY A 134 4.50 -16.45 5.69
C GLY A 134 3.71 -16.86 4.45
N MET A 135 2.57 -16.21 4.27
CA MET A 135 1.76 -16.29 3.05
C MET A 135 1.49 -14.89 2.53
N MET A 136 1.59 -14.70 1.22
CA MET A 136 1.41 -13.42 0.55
C MET A 136 0.42 -13.58 -0.58
N PHE A 137 -0.35 -12.52 -0.84
CA PHE A 137 -1.37 -12.49 -1.87
C PHE A 137 -1.14 -11.35 -2.84
N GLY A 138 -1.36 -11.61 -4.11
CA GLY A 138 -1.50 -10.60 -5.15
C GLY A 138 -2.87 -10.74 -5.81
N TYR A 139 -3.43 -9.62 -6.28
CA TYR A 139 -4.72 -9.60 -6.95
C TYR A 139 -4.73 -8.61 -8.11
N ALA A 140 -5.53 -8.92 -9.11
CA ALA A 140 -5.86 -8.01 -10.20
C ALA A 140 -7.27 -8.31 -10.74
N THR A 141 -7.93 -7.28 -11.27
CA THR A 141 -9.23 -7.38 -11.94
C THR A 141 -9.29 -6.40 -13.10
N ASN A 142 -10.08 -6.70 -14.11
CA ASN A 142 -10.30 -5.79 -15.25
C ASN A 142 -11.38 -4.73 -14.99
N GLU A 143 -11.75 -4.49 -13.72
CA GLU A 143 -12.77 -3.50 -13.35
C GLU A 143 -12.31 -2.06 -13.62
N THR A 144 -11.00 -1.81 -13.51
CA THR A 144 -10.37 -0.49 -13.69
C THR A 144 -9.18 -0.58 -14.65
N LYS A 145 -8.73 0.57 -15.15
CA LYS A 145 -7.53 0.64 -16.00
C LYS A 145 -6.25 0.25 -15.27
N THR A 146 -6.21 0.47 -13.96
CA THR A 146 -5.08 0.11 -13.11
C THR A 146 -5.09 -1.35 -12.69
N TYR A 147 -6.10 -2.12 -13.10
CA TYR A 147 -6.34 -3.50 -12.67
C TYR A 147 -6.57 -3.65 -11.18
N MET A 148 -7.13 -2.62 -10.54
CA MET A 148 -7.53 -2.61 -9.13
C MET A 148 -9.03 -2.80 -8.98
N PRO A 149 -9.51 -3.32 -7.83
CA PRO A 149 -10.93 -3.29 -7.49
C PRO A 149 -11.47 -1.86 -7.44
N TYR A 150 -12.64 -1.65 -8.01
CA TYR A 150 -13.23 -0.33 -8.18
C TYR A 150 -13.43 0.45 -6.88
N PRO A 151 -13.91 -0.16 -5.75
CA PRO A 151 -14.15 0.59 -4.52
C PRO A 151 -12.87 1.16 -3.91
N ILE A 152 -11.78 0.37 -3.86
CA ILE A 152 -10.51 0.84 -3.27
C ILE A 152 -9.83 1.88 -4.16
N GLU A 153 -9.88 1.72 -5.47
CA GLU A 153 -9.33 2.72 -6.40
C GLU A 153 -10.00 4.08 -6.21
N LEU A 154 -11.32 4.12 -6.13
CA LEU A 154 -12.03 5.37 -5.87
C LEU A 154 -11.77 5.94 -4.48
N ALA A 155 -11.71 5.09 -3.45
CA ALA A 155 -11.40 5.53 -2.10
C ALA A 155 -10.01 6.19 -2.03
N HIS A 156 -9.00 5.60 -2.70
CA HIS A 156 -7.67 6.21 -2.81
C HIS A 156 -7.68 7.54 -3.57
N LYS A 157 -8.36 7.61 -4.70
CA LYS A 157 -8.47 8.84 -5.50
C LYS A 157 -9.12 9.97 -4.72
N LEU A 158 -10.17 9.68 -3.95
CA LEU A 158 -10.83 10.66 -3.08
C LEU A 158 -9.91 11.16 -1.97
N ALA A 159 -9.17 10.25 -1.31
CA ALA A 159 -8.22 10.62 -0.25
C ALA A 159 -7.04 11.44 -0.81
N LEU A 160 -6.55 11.10 -1.99
CA LEU A 160 -5.49 11.84 -2.67
C LEU A 160 -5.97 13.24 -3.10
N GLN A 161 -7.17 13.35 -3.67
CA GLN A 161 -7.76 14.64 -4.06
C GLN A 161 -7.99 15.53 -2.84
N LEU A 162 -8.47 14.96 -1.72
CA LEU A 162 -8.63 15.70 -0.47
C LEU A 162 -7.30 16.31 -0.01
N THR A 163 -6.22 15.52 -0.04
CA THR A 163 -4.88 16.01 0.29
C THR A 163 -4.38 17.06 -0.70
N LYS A 164 -4.64 16.88 -1.99
CA LYS A 164 -4.25 17.82 -3.03
C LYS A 164 -4.87 19.19 -2.81
N VAL A 165 -6.19 19.29 -2.64
CA VAL A 165 -6.89 20.57 -2.45
C VAL A 165 -6.45 21.27 -1.16
N ARG A 166 -6.04 20.51 -0.13
CA ARG A 166 -5.43 21.07 1.09
C ARG A 166 -4.04 21.65 0.82
N LYS A 167 -3.14 20.85 0.24
CA LYS A 167 -1.74 21.26 -0.01
C LYS A 167 -1.60 22.39 -1.02
N GLU A 168 -2.48 22.44 -2.01
CA GLU A 168 -2.55 23.53 -3.00
C GLU A 168 -3.23 24.80 -2.47
N GLY A 169 -3.74 24.77 -1.23
CA GLY A 169 -4.41 25.92 -0.62
C GLY A 169 -5.78 26.26 -1.22
N VAL A 170 -6.38 25.33 -1.98
CA VAL A 170 -7.76 25.50 -2.52
C VAL A 170 -8.76 25.51 -1.36
N LEU A 171 -8.56 24.61 -0.39
CA LEU A 171 -9.34 24.54 0.85
C LEU A 171 -8.38 24.69 2.05
N PRO A 172 -7.97 25.92 2.40
CA PRO A 172 -6.91 26.17 3.37
C PRO A 172 -7.27 25.84 4.81
N TYR A 173 -8.56 25.66 5.12
CA TYR A 173 -9.05 25.26 6.43
C TYR A 173 -8.97 23.75 6.69
N LEU A 174 -8.62 22.95 5.69
CA LEU A 174 -8.45 21.51 5.87
C LEU A 174 -7.14 21.21 6.62
N ARG A 175 -7.22 20.27 7.55
CA ARG A 175 -6.08 19.72 8.29
C ARG A 175 -5.70 18.35 7.73
N PRO A 176 -4.53 17.77 8.10
CA PRO A 176 -3.97 16.63 7.40
C PRO A 176 -4.76 15.32 7.50
N ASP A 177 -5.49 15.09 8.61
CA ASP A 177 -6.19 13.81 8.84
C ASP A 177 -7.51 13.72 8.05
N GLY A 178 -7.76 12.57 7.45
CA GLY A 178 -8.98 12.32 6.72
C GLY A 178 -9.16 10.86 6.33
N LYS A 179 -10.41 10.48 6.10
CA LYS A 179 -10.82 9.12 5.69
C LYS A 179 -11.84 9.19 4.57
N THR A 180 -11.80 8.21 3.70
CA THR A 180 -12.77 8.02 2.62
C THR A 180 -13.26 6.58 2.60
N GLN A 181 -14.52 6.39 2.19
CA GLN A 181 -15.10 5.06 2.03
C GLN A 181 -16.05 5.09 0.84
N VAL A 182 -16.00 4.05 0.01
CA VAL A 182 -16.83 3.92 -1.19
C VAL A 182 -17.52 2.56 -1.18
N THR A 183 -18.86 2.60 -1.33
CA THR A 183 -19.69 1.40 -1.51
C THR A 183 -20.17 1.34 -2.96
N VAL A 184 -19.84 0.25 -3.65
CA VAL A 184 -20.23 -0.01 -5.04
C VAL A 184 -21.29 -1.11 -5.07
N GLU A 185 -22.35 -0.89 -5.86
CA GLU A 185 -23.32 -1.92 -6.22
C GLU A 185 -22.83 -2.63 -7.47
N TYR A 186 -22.88 -3.97 -7.46
CA TYR A 186 -22.46 -4.85 -8.54
C TYR A 186 -23.64 -5.60 -9.15
N ASP A 187 -23.53 -5.91 -10.44
CA ASP A 187 -24.49 -6.75 -11.15
C ASP A 187 -24.28 -8.25 -10.88
N GLU A 188 -25.10 -9.09 -11.51
CA GLU A 188 -25.05 -10.56 -11.41
C GLU A 188 -23.77 -11.17 -12.03
N LYS A 189 -23.03 -10.38 -12.82
CA LYS A 189 -21.76 -10.77 -13.46
C LYS A 189 -20.56 -10.16 -12.76
N ASP A 190 -20.78 -9.63 -11.56
CA ASP A 190 -19.72 -8.97 -10.79
C ASP A 190 -19.11 -7.74 -11.48
N LYS A 191 -19.92 -6.99 -12.26
CA LYS A 191 -19.48 -5.72 -12.85
C LYS A 191 -20.01 -4.55 -12.02
N PRO A 192 -19.20 -3.50 -11.78
CA PRO A 192 -19.64 -2.31 -11.08
C PRO A 192 -20.80 -1.62 -11.82
N LEU A 193 -21.90 -1.31 -11.12
CA LEU A 193 -23.10 -0.66 -11.70
C LEU A 193 -23.22 0.80 -11.29
N ARG A 194 -23.14 1.09 -10.00
CA ARG A 194 -23.33 2.43 -9.44
C ARG A 194 -22.67 2.55 -8.06
N LEU A 195 -22.50 3.78 -7.62
CA LEU A 195 -22.09 4.07 -6.25
C LEU A 195 -23.34 4.11 -5.36
N ASP A 196 -23.38 3.29 -4.32
CA ASP A 196 -24.47 3.31 -3.35
C ASP A 196 -24.23 4.34 -2.25
N ALA A 197 -22.99 4.42 -1.74
CA ALA A 197 -22.61 5.37 -0.72
C ALA A 197 -21.16 5.83 -0.87
N VAL A 198 -20.93 7.11 -0.56
CA VAL A 198 -19.62 7.72 -0.46
C VAL A 198 -19.53 8.43 0.89
N VAL A 199 -18.56 8.07 1.71
CA VAL A 199 -18.29 8.70 3.01
C VAL A 199 -16.95 9.41 2.92
N LEU A 200 -16.88 10.64 3.43
CA LEU A 200 -15.65 11.40 3.59
C LEU A 200 -15.67 12.09 4.95
N SER A 201 -14.63 11.85 5.73
CA SER A 201 -14.37 12.57 6.98
C SER A 201 -13.04 13.29 6.87
N THR A 202 -13.02 14.58 7.17
CA THR A 202 -11.80 15.41 7.08
C THR A 202 -11.66 16.29 8.29
N GLN A 203 -10.45 16.34 8.84
CA GLN A 203 -10.06 17.27 9.89
C GLN A 203 -10.05 18.70 9.32
N HIS A 204 -10.51 19.66 10.11
CA HIS A 204 -10.69 21.04 9.68
C HIS A 204 -10.48 22.04 10.81
N ASP A 205 -10.32 23.31 10.47
CA ASP A 205 -10.25 24.41 11.43
C ASP A 205 -11.58 24.64 12.16
N PRO A 206 -11.57 25.11 13.39
CA PRO A 206 -12.77 25.22 14.23
C PRO A 206 -13.80 26.25 13.73
N GLU A 207 -13.37 27.23 12.93
CA GLU A 207 -14.20 28.36 12.51
C GLU A 207 -15.05 28.08 11.25
N ILE A 208 -14.77 26.99 10.51
CA ILE A 208 -15.52 26.62 9.31
C ILE A 208 -16.83 25.93 9.65
N THR A 209 -17.89 26.25 8.94
CA THR A 209 -19.20 25.61 9.16
C THR A 209 -19.31 24.28 8.44
N GLN A 210 -20.16 23.39 8.94
CA GLN A 210 -20.41 22.09 8.35
C GLN A 210 -21.00 22.22 6.93
N GLU A 211 -21.90 23.19 6.73
CA GLU A 211 -22.51 23.47 5.43
C GLU A 211 -21.45 23.86 4.39
N GLN A 212 -20.49 24.70 4.78
CA GLN A 212 -19.42 25.09 3.86
C GLN A 212 -18.52 23.90 3.52
N ILE A 213 -18.16 23.07 4.49
CA ILE A 213 -17.37 21.84 4.26
C ILE A 213 -18.11 20.93 3.27
N GLN A 214 -19.42 20.73 3.43
CA GLN A 214 -20.22 19.87 2.54
C GLN A 214 -20.23 20.41 1.09
N LEU A 215 -20.43 21.72 0.91
CA LEU A 215 -20.42 22.34 -0.41
C LEU A 215 -19.05 22.23 -1.09
N ASP A 216 -18.00 22.50 -0.34
CA ASP A 216 -16.64 22.50 -0.88
C ASP A 216 -16.14 21.08 -1.20
N ILE A 217 -16.38 20.11 -0.32
CA ILE A 217 -16.00 18.72 -0.56
C ILE A 217 -16.76 18.16 -1.76
N LYS A 218 -18.06 18.48 -1.89
CA LYS A 218 -18.81 18.09 -3.08
C LYS A 218 -18.17 18.65 -4.34
N LYS A 219 -17.91 19.95 -4.38
CA LYS A 219 -17.39 20.65 -5.55
C LYS A 219 -15.95 20.27 -5.91
N TYR A 220 -15.03 20.27 -4.94
CA TYR A 220 -13.61 20.19 -5.20
C TYR A 220 -13.04 18.76 -5.04
N VAL A 221 -13.82 17.85 -4.48
CA VAL A 221 -13.39 16.45 -4.28
C VAL A 221 -14.31 15.48 -5.01
N PHE A 222 -15.62 15.48 -4.73
CA PHE A 222 -16.55 14.50 -5.32
C PHE A 222 -16.77 14.73 -6.81
N ASP A 223 -17.09 15.96 -7.22
CA ASP A 223 -17.38 16.30 -8.62
C ASP A 223 -16.13 16.13 -9.51
N GLU A 224 -14.93 16.23 -8.95
CA GLU A 224 -13.66 16.01 -9.67
C GLU A 224 -13.29 14.52 -9.83
N ILE A 225 -13.68 13.65 -8.88
CA ILE A 225 -13.21 12.27 -8.83
C ILE A 225 -14.29 11.27 -9.21
N LEU A 226 -15.53 11.50 -8.79
CA LEU A 226 -16.59 10.50 -8.98
C LEU A 226 -17.07 10.47 -10.44
N PRO A 227 -17.12 9.30 -11.08
CA PRO A 227 -17.61 9.20 -12.45
C PRO A 227 -19.10 9.50 -12.52
N GLY A 228 -19.48 10.47 -13.36
CA GLY A 228 -20.88 10.91 -13.50
C GLY A 228 -21.87 9.80 -13.87
N GLY A 229 -21.41 8.76 -14.59
CA GLY A 229 -22.26 7.60 -14.94
C GLY A 229 -22.45 6.59 -13.80
N MET A 230 -21.75 6.75 -12.67
CA MET A 230 -21.84 5.87 -11.50
C MET A 230 -22.62 6.50 -10.34
N VAL A 231 -22.90 7.79 -10.41
CA VAL A 231 -23.66 8.55 -9.41
C VAL A 231 -25.06 8.75 -9.91
N ASP A 232 -26.06 8.46 -9.08
CA ASP A 232 -27.48 8.68 -9.37
C ASP A 232 -28.20 9.33 -8.18
N GLU A 233 -29.50 9.53 -8.29
CA GLU A 233 -30.38 10.14 -7.27
C GLU A 233 -30.45 9.35 -5.95
N ASN A 234 -30.09 8.07 -5.99
CA ASN A 234 -30.08 7.18 -4.82
C ASN A 234 -28.70 7.06 -4.16
N THR A 235 -27.67 7.67 -4.75
CA THR A 235 -26.32 7.68 -4.19
C THR A 235 -26.28 8.52 -2.91
N LYS A 236 -25.85 7.93 -1.80
CA LYS A 236 -25.78 8.57 -0.48
C LYS A 236 -24.41 9.20 -0.26
N PHE A 237 -24.40 10.47 0.14
CA PHE A 237 -23.18 11.18 0.48
C PHE A 237 -23.17 11.52 1.97
N TYR A 238 -22.08 11.13 2.65
CA TYR A 238 -21.85 11.42 4.06
C TYR A 238 -20.53 12.19 4.21
N ILE A 239 -20.63 13.50 4.49
CA ILE A 239 -19.47 14.37 4.67
C ILE A 239 -19.46 14.84 6.12
N ASN A 240 -18.39 14.48 6.87
CA ASN A 240 -18.28 14.73 8.32
C ASN A 240 -19.60 14.43 9.06
N PRO A 241 -20.13 13.20 9.01
CA PRO A 241 -21.46 12.89 9.54
C PRO A 241 -21.62 13.15 11.03
N THR A 242 -20.52 13.26 11.79
CA THR A 242 -20.51 13.66 13.21
C THR A 242 -20.55 15.18 13.42
N GLY A 243 -20.47 15.97 12.35
CA GLY A 243 -20.57 17.44 12.33
C GLY A 243 -19.25 18.16 12.62
N ARG A 244 -18.39 17.70 13.49
CA ARG A 244 -17.15 18.39 13.89
C ARG A 244 -15.97 17.41 13.94
N PHE A 245 -14.88 17.75 13.23
CA PHE A 245 -13.64 16.97 13.25
C PHE A 245 -12.43 17.93 13.31
N VAL A 246 -12.26 18.60 14.43
CA VAL A 246 -11.15 19.54 14.67
C VAL A 246 -9.98 18.84 15.34
N ILE A 247 -10.26 17.97 16.31
CA ILE A 247 -9.25 17.11 16.97
C ILE A 247 -9.07 15.88 16.09
N GLY A 248 -7.87 15.67 15.58
CA GLY A 248 -7.52 14.56 14.71
C GLY A 248 -6.01 14.37 14.66
N GLY A 249 -5.55 13.49 13.77
CA GLY A 249 -4.15 13.10 13.74
C GLY A 249 -3.70 12.45 15.05
N PRO A 250 -2.38 12.49 15.37
CA PRO A 250 -1.85 11.90 16.60
C PRO A 250 -2.40 12.49 17.90
N HIS A 251 -3.00 13.67 17.85
CA HIS A 251 -3.71 14.25 18.97
C HIS A 251 -5.04 13.54 19.26
N GLY A 252 -5.70 13.05 18.20
CA GLY A 252 -7.00 12.38 18.32
C GLY A 252 -6.90 10.89 18.59
N ASP A 253 -5.94 10.23 17.96
CA ASP A 253 -5.72 8.77 18.06
C ASP A 253 -4.25 8.41 17.83
N SER A 254 -3.82 7.31 18.45
CA SER A 254 -2.45 6.82 18.27
C SER A 254 -2.29 6.14 16.90
N GLY A 255 -1.09 6.26 16.34
CA GLY A 255 -0.70 5.55 15.12
C GLY A 255 0.39 4.51 15.37
N LEU A 256 0.42 3.51 14.50
CA LEU A 256 1.44 2.48 14.46
C LEU A 256 1.67 2.00 13.02
N THR A 257 2.92 1.80 12.64
CA THR A 257 3.29 1.19 11.35
C THR A 257 2.59 -0.15 11.16
N GLY A 258 2.03 -0.37 9.96
CA GLY A 258 1.43 -1.66 9.59
C GLY A 258 0.01 -1.90 10.12
N ARG A 259 -0.72 -0.85 10.52
CA ARG A 259 -2.13 -0.96 10.95
C ARG A 259 -3.16 -0.62 9.87
N LYS A 260 -2.71 -0.36 8.63
CA LYS A 260 -3.58 -0.06 7.48
C LYS A 260 -3.31 -1.00 6.30
N ILE A 261 -2.99 -2.27 6.59
CA ILE A 261 -2.57 -3.27 5.61
C ILE A 261 -3.62 -3.56 4.53
N ILE A 262 -4.89 -3.42 4.85
CA ILE A 262 -6.00 -3.62 3.90
C ILE A 262 -6.14 -2.40 2.98
N VAL A 263 -5.95 -1.18 3.52
CA VAL A 263 -5.87 0.06 2.73
C VAL A 263 -4.65 0.02 1.80
N ASP A 264 -3.52 -0.50 2.25
CA ASP A 264 -2.29 -0.61 1.48
C ASP A 264 -2.41 -1.55 0.27
N THR A 265 -3.35 -2.50 0.31
CA THR A 265 -3.50 -3.56 -0.67
C THR A 265 -4.78 -3.40 -1.51
N TYR A 266 -5.81 -4.20 -1.27
CA TYR A 266 -6.96 -4.30 -2.16
C TYR A 266 -8.30 -3.88 -1.51
N GLY A 267 -8.27 -3.20 -0.36
CA GLY A 267 -9.47 -2.70 0.31
C GLY A 267 -10.42 -3.80 0.78
N GLY A 268 -9.91 -4.99 1.06
CA GLY A 268 -10.69 -6.15 1.48
C GLY A 268 -11.25 -7.01 0.33
N TYR A 269 -11.00 -6.63 -0.93
CA TYR A 269 -11.51 -7.37 -2.09
C TYR A 269 -10.79 -8.70 -2.32
N ALA A 270 -9.51 -8.77 -1.96
CA ALA A 270 -8.68 -9.96 -2.00
C ALA A 270 -8.29 -10.42 -0.58
N ARG A 271 -7.82 -11.66 -0.47
CA ARG A 271 -7.24 -12.19 0.77
C ARG A 271 -5.97 -11.44 1.13
N HIS A 272 -5.57 -11.52 2.40
CA HIS A 272 -4.34 -10.90 2.91
C HIS A 272 -3.61 -11.88 3.83
N GLY A 273 -2.29 -11.93 3.73
CA GLY A 273 -1.46 -12.81 4.56
C GLY A 273 -1.17 -12.29 5.97
N GLY A 274 -1.44 -11.01 6.23
CA GLY A 274 -1.25 -10.37 7.53
C GLY A 274 0.04 -9.55 7.65
N GLY A 275 1.02 -9.73 6.75
CA GLY A 275 2.29 -9.00 6.78
C GLY A 275 2.14 -7.52 6.36
N ALA A 276 2.69 -6.61 7.17
CA ALA A 276 2.80 -5.20 6.82
C ALA A 276 3.98 -4.95 5.88
N PHE A 277 3.92 -3.89 5.08
CA PHE A 277 4.95 -3.52 4.11
C PHE A 277 5.92 -2.46 4.63
N SER A 278 5.39 -1.34 5.13
CA SER A 278 6.18 -0.16 5.49
C SER A 278 7.25 -0.47 6.53
N GLY A 279 8.42 0.15 6.36
CA GLY A 279 9.58 -0.04 7.22
C GLY A 279 10.40 -1.30 6.97
N LYS A 280 9.97 -2.18 6.05
CA LYS A 280 10.66 -3.43 5.70
C LYS A 280 11.43 -3.28 4.40
N ASP A 281 12.72 -3.64 4.39
CA ASP A 281 13.52 -3.76 3.17
C ASP A 281 13.09 -4.97 2.32
N CYS A 282 13.59 -5.04 1.08
CA CYS A 282 13.17 -6.04 0.10
C CYS A 282 13.55 -7.50 0.44
N THR A 283 14.37 -7.75 1.47
CA THR A 283 14.67 -9.12 1.92
C THR A 283 13.51 -9.72 2.72
N LYS A 284 12.59 -8.91 3.20
CA LYS A 284 11.38 -9.35 3.90
C LYS A 284 10.32 -9.73 2.87
N VAL A 285 10.02 -11.02 2.78
CA VAL A 285 9.07 -11.59 1.81
C VAL A 285 7.65 -11.08 1.98
N ASP A 286 7.25 -10.65 3.17
CA ASP A 286 5.97 -9.96 3.38
C ASP A 286 5.75 -8.83 2.38
N ARG A 287 6.79 -8.04 2.11
CA ARG A 287 6.77 -6.94 1.16
C ARG A 287 7.10 -7.39 -0.25
N SER A 288 8.27 -7.97 -0.46
CA SER A 288 8.77 -8.29 -1.80
C SER A 288 7.92 -9.33 -2.53
N ALA A 289 7.50 -10.39 -1.86
CA ALA A 289 6.66 -11.42 -2.47
C ALA A 289 5.21 -10.95 -2.70
N SER A 290 4.67 -10.05 -1.87
CA SER A 290 3.38 -9.42 -2.15
C SER A 290 3.43 -8.55 -3.40
N TYR A 291 4.53 -7.85 -3.64
CA TYR A 291 4.75 -7.10 -4.88
C TYR A 291 4.90 -8.02 -6.09
N ALA A 292 5.64 -9.13 -5.95
CA ALA A 292 5.76 -10.13 -7.01
C ALA A 292 4.42 -10.82 -7.31
N ALA A 293 3.60 -11.09 -6.30
CA ALA A 293 2.27 -11.65 -6.47
C ALA A 293 1.34 -10.67 -7.21
N ARG A 294 1.40 -9.36 -6.90
CA ARG A 294 0.68 -8.33 -7.64
C ARG A 294 1.15 -8.27 -9.10
N TYR A 295 2.46 -8.28 -9.32
CA TYR A 295 3.05 -8.26 -10.66
C TYR A 295 2.56 -9.43 -11.52
N ALA A 296 2.55 -10.65 -10.98
CA ALA A 296 2.04 -11.83 -11.66
C ALA A 296 0.54 -11.72 -11.94
N ALA A 297 -0.28 -11.43 -10.94
CA ALA A 297 -1.74 -11.31 -11.09
C ALA A 297 -2.11 -10.25 -12.13
N LYS A 298 -1.45 -9.08 -12.10
CA LYS A 298 -1.70 -7.97 -13.04
C LYS A 298 -1.39 -8.37 -14.47
N ASN A 299 -0.26 -9.04 -14.73
CA ASN A 299 0.12 -9.49 -16.05
C ASN A 299 -0.80 -10.60 -16.59
N ILE A 300 -1.29 -11.52 -15.73
CA ILE A 300 -2.27 -12.53 -16.10
C ILE A 300 -3.58 -11.87 -16.58
N VAL A 301 -4.10 -10.91 -15.82
CA VAL A 301 -5.35 -10.22 -16.21
C VAL A 301 -5.14 -9.37 -17.45
N ALA A 302 -4.04 -8.63 -17.52
CA ALA A 302 -3.72 -7.77 -18.67
C ALA A 302 -3.47 -8.56 -19.95
N SER A 303 -2.98 -9.80 -19.87
CA SER A 303 -2.81 -10.68 -21.04
C SER A 303 -4.15 -11.18 -21.58
N GLY A 304 -5.24 -11.14 -20.80
CA GLY A 304 -6.54 -11.68 -21.15
C GLY A 304 -6.74 -13.13 -20.77
N LEU A 305 -5.80 -13.75 -20.06
CA LEU A 305 -5.93 -15.13 -19.57
C LEU A 305 -7.05 -15.27 -18.52
N ALA A 306 -7.37 -14.20 -17.78
CA ALA A 306 -8.50 -14.15 -16.86
C ALA A 306 -9.04 -12.72 -16.74
N GLU A 307 -10.27 -12.53 -16.24
CA GLU A 307 -10.81 -11.22 -15.89
C GLU A 307 -10.45 -10.82 -14.46
N LYS A 308 -10.24 -11.81 -13.58
CA LYS A 308 -9.82 -11.69 -12.19
C LYS A 308 -8.75 -12.72 -11.91
N CYS A 309 -7.78 -12.37 -11.09
CA CYS A 309 -6.73 -13.31 -10.70
C CYS A 309 -6.23 -12.98 -9.30
N GLU A 310 -6.29 -13.95 -8.40
CA GLU A 310 -5.60 -13.95 -7.12
C GLU A 310 -4.45 -14.95 -7.16
N VAL A 311 -3.28 -14.54 -6.69
CA VAL A 311 -2.09 -15.40 -6.60
C VAL A 311 -1.66 -15.45 -5.14
N GLN A 312 -1.49 -16.64 -4.59
CA GLN A 312 -0.94 -16.86 -3.25
C GLN A 312 0.43 -17.51 -3.33
N PHE A 313 1.36 -17.00 -2.53
CA PHE A 313 2.63 -17.65 -2.23
C PHE A 313 2.74 -17.97 -0.75
N SER A 314 3.49 -19.02 -0.43
CA SER A 314 3.95 -19.27 0.94
C SER A 314 5.43 -19.63 0.96
N TYR A 315 6.11 -19.26 2.05
CA TYR A 315 7.52 -19.51 2.26
C TYR A 315 7.76 -20.18 3.61
N ALA A 316 8.85 -20.94 3.69
CA ALA A 316 9.45 -21.36 4.94
C ALA A 316 10.79 -20.61 5.14
N ILE A 317 11.08 -20.23 6.37
CA ILE A 317 12.34 -19.55 6.69
C ILE A 317 13.55 -20.35 6.20
N GLY A 318 14.49 -19.69 5.56
CA GLY A 318 15.71 -20.32 5.04
C GLY A 318 15.54 -21.13 3.75
N VAL A 319 14.34 -21.18 3.16
CA VAL A 319 14.07 -21.90 1.90
C VAL A 319 13.82 -20.88 0.78
N ALA A 320 14.52 -21.02 -0.35
CA ALA A 320 14.41 -20.10 -1.48
C ALA A 320 13.10 -20.32 -2.25
N GLN A 321 12.75 -21.56 -2.55
CA GLN A 321 11.55 -21.86 -3.31
C GLN A 321 10.30 -21.64 -2.47
N PRO A 322 9.23 -21.04 -3.03
CA PRO A 322 7.93 -21.02 -2.38
C PRO A 322 7.48 -22.44 -2.02
N THR A 323 6.99 -22.63 -0.80
CA THR A 323 6.43 -23.94 -0.36
C THR A 323 5.12 -24.24 -1.06
N SER A 324 4.38 -23.23 -1.50
CA SER A 324 3.22 -23.37 -2.36
C SER A 324 3.01 -22.15 -3.24
N ILE A 325 2.41 -22.36 -4.41
CA ILE A 325 1.88 -21.35 -5.31
C ILE A 325 0.47 -21.79 -5.70
N MET A 326 -0.51 -20.92 -5.50
CA MET A 326 -1.90 -21.12 -5.90
C MET A 326 -2.37 -19.93 -6.74
N VAL A 327 -3.11 -20.23 -7.80
CA VAL A 327 -3.83 -19.21 -8.58
C VAL A 327 -5.33 -19.53 -8.52
N ASP A 328 -6.14 -18.49 -8.32
CA ASP A 328 -7.60 -18.54 -8.37
C ASP A 328 -8.08 -17.46 -9.34
N THR A 329 -8.71 -17.86 -10.42
CA THR A 329 -9.29 -16.93 -11.42
C THR A 329 -10.77 -16.68 -11.19
N PHE A 330 -11.35 -17.20 -10.11
CA PHE A 330 -12.77 -17.06 -9.77
C PHE A 330 -13.69 -17.51 -10.93
N GLY A 331 -13.25 -18.54 -11.67
CA GLY A 331 -13.98 -19.08 -12.83
C GLY A 331 -13.96 -18.17 -14.07
N THR A 332 -13.13 -17.12 -14.10
CA THR A 332 -13.00 -16.22 -15.26
C THR A 332 -11.84 -16.59 -16.19
N GLY A 333 -11.05 -17.59 -15.82
CA GLY A 333 -9.90 -18.06 -16.58
C GLY A 333 -10.27 -18.61 -17.96
N LYS A 334 -9.44 -18.34 -18.97
CA LYS A 334 -9.53 -18.97 -20.30
C LYS A 334 -8.98 -20.40 -20.29
N LEU A 335 -8.13 -20.70 -19.30
CA LEU A 335 -7.56 -21.99 -19.00
C LEU A 335 -7.95 -22.36 -17.57
N SER A 336 -7.71 -23.62 -17.17
CA SER A 336 -7.94 -24.03 -15.78
C SER A 336 -6.94 -23.32 -14.83
N ASP A 337 -7.32 -23.17 -13.56
CA ASP A 337 -6.45 -22.53 -12.56
C ASP A 337 -5.14 -23.31 -12.36
N GLU A 338 -5.17 -24.64 -12.51
CA GLU A 338 -3.97 -25.50 -12.49
C GLU A 338 -3.03 -25.12 -13.64
N ARG A 339 -3.57 -24.95 -14.87
CA ARG A 339 -2.73 -24.59 -16.02
C ARG A 339 -2.17 -23.18 -15.90
N ILE A 340 -2.96 -22.24 -15.38
CA ILE A 340 -2.48 -20.86 -15.13
C ILE A 340 -1.41 -20.88 -14.03
N THR A 341 -1.54 -21.72 -13.00
CA THR A 341 -0.51 -21.90 -11.96
C THR A 341 0.81 -22.39 -12.56
N GLU A 342 0.77 -23.34 -13.49
CA GLU A 342 1.97 -23.79 -14.22
C GLU A 342 2.59 -22.66 -15.03
N ILE A 343 1.79 -21.91 -15.80
CA ILE A 343 2.24 -20.74 -16.55
C ILE A 343 2.91 -19.70 -15.65
N VAL A 344 2.35 -19.46 -14.48
CA VAL A 344 2.93 -18.54 -13.49
C VAL A 344 4.30 -19.05 -13.04
N ARG A 345 4.47 -20.35 -12.76
CA ARG A 345 5.76 -20.95 -12.41
C ARG A 345 6.79 -20.90 -13.54
N GLU A 346 6.35 -21.02 -14.79
CA GLU A 346 7.21 -21.01 -15.97
C GLU A 346 7.75 -19.60 -16.30
N ASN A 347 7.01 -18.53 -15.96
CA ASN A 347 7.27 -17.17 -16.46
C ASN A 347 7.77 -16.18 -15.39
N PHE A 348 7.73 -16.56 -14.11
CA PHE A 348 8.11 -15.68 -13.01
C PHE A 348 9.04 -16.41 -12.04
N ASP A 349 10.04 -15.69 -11.52
CA ASP A 349 10.93 -16.19 -10.48
C ASP A 349 10.48 -15.65 -9.12
N PHE A 350 9.97 -16.54 -8.27
CA PHE A 350 9.49 -16.19 -6.92
C PHE A 350 10.48 -16.50 -5.79
N ARG A 351 11.71 -16.89 -6.12
CA ARG A 351 12.78 -16.96 -5.12
C ARG A 351 13.08 -15.53 -4.62
N PRO A 352 13.36 -15.31 -3.31
CA PRO A 352 13.56 -13.96 -2.78
C PRO A 352 14.56 -13.11 -3.56
N ALA A 353 15.73 -13.66 -3.90
CA ALA A 353 16.72 -12.95 -4.70
C ALA A 353 16.27 -12.71 -6.16
N GLY A 354 15.53 -13.65 -6.74
CA GLY A 354 14.93 -13.50 -8.07
C GLY A 354 13.96 -12.31 -8.12
N ILE A 355 13.06 -12.22 -7.14
CA ILE A 355 12.13 -11.10 -6.99
C ILE A 355 12.87 -9.76 -6.88
N ILE A 356 13.87 -9.70 -6.00
CA ILE A 356 14.66 -8.47 -5.78
C ILE A 356 15.33 -8.01 -7.08
N LYS A 357 15.87 -8.95 -7.85
CA LYS A 357 16.55 -8.69 -9.12
C LYS A 357 15.55 -8.26 -10.19
N GLU A 358 14.48 -9.03 -10.43
CA GLU A 358 13.48 -8.76 -11.46
C GLU A 358 12.77 -7.42 -11.24
N LEU A 359 12.36 -7.15 -10.01
CA LEU A 359 11.67 -5.91 -9.65
C LEU A 359 12.62 -4.78 -9.22
N THR A 360 13.94 -5.00 -9.26
CA THR A 360 14.95 -3.98 -8.91
C THR A 360 14.64 -3.25 -7.59
N LEU A 361 14.40 -4.02 -6.52
CA LEU A 361 13.84 -3.51 -5.26
C LEU A 361 14.86 -2.83 -4.32
N ARG A 362 16.18 -2.86 -4.62
CA ARG A 362 17.20 -2.21 -3.80
C ARG A 362 17.35 -0.71 -4.14
N ARG A 363 16.22 -0.02 -4.22
CA ARG A 363 16.14 1.41 -4.56
C ARG A 363 15.29 2.16 -3.54
N PRO A 364 15.52 3.46 -3.32
CA PRO A 364 14.71 4.27 -2.42
C PRO A 364 13.36 4.66 -3.08
N ILE A 365 12.43 3.71 -3.18
CA ILE A 365 11.14 3.86 -3.86
C ILE A 365 9.94 3.62 -2.94
N TYR A 366 10.16 3.47 -1.64
CA TYR A 366 9.16 2.96 -0.72
C TYR A 366 8.30 4.04 -0.08
N ARG A 367 8.88 5.16 0.33
CA ARG A 367 8.15 6.25 0.97
C ARG A 367 6.96 6.75 0.15
N GLN A 368 7.12 6.83 -1.17
CA GLN A 368 6.06 7.30 -2.08
C GLN A 368 4.83 6.39 -2.10
N THR A 369 4.94 5.14 -1.63
CA THR A 369 3.85 4.16 -1.55
C THR A 369 3.17 4.12 -0.19
N ALA A 370 3.70 4.82 0.81
CA ALA A 370 3.22 4.77 2.19
C ALA A 370 1.78 5.30 2.38
N ALA A 371 1.24 6.05 1.43
CA ALA A 371 -0.15 6.49 1.43
C ALA A 371 -0.79 6.26 0.05
N TYR A 372 -2.13 6.13 0.03
CA TYR A 372 -2.95 5.97 -1.18
C TYR A 372 -2.74 4.64 -1.92
N GLY A 373 -2.29 3.60 -1.20
CA GLY A 373 -2.09 2.24 -1.69
C GLY A 373 -0.73 1.98 -2.32
N HIS A 374 -0.28 0.74 -2.23
CA HIS A 374 0.95 0.24 -2.85
C HIS A 374 0.74 -0.23 -4.29
N PHE A 375 -0.51 -0.45 -4.69
CA PHE A 375 -0.89 -1.02 -5.98
C PHE A 375 -1.80 -0.08 -6.78
N GLY A 376 -1.77 -0.22 -8.11
CA GLY A 376 -2.58 0.58 -9.02
C GLY A 376 -2.13 2.05 -9.14
N ARG A 377 -0.88 2.35 -8.82
CA ARG A 377 -0.31 3.70 -8.81
C ARG A 377 0.34 4.01 -10.16
N GLU A 378 -0.45 4.52 -11.11
CA GLU A 378 0.04 4.95 -12.42
C GLU A 378 0.80 6.29 -12.38
N ASP A 379 0.69 7.01 -11.26
CA ASP A 379 1.42 8.25 -10.98
C ASP A 379 2.88 8.01 -10.56
N LEU A 380 3.26 6.76 -10.29
CA LEU A 380 4.57 6.35 -9.81
C LEU A 380 5.22 5.31 -10.73
N ASP A 381 6.55 5.34 -10.86
CA ASP A 381 7.32 4.29 -11.56
C ASP A 381 7.59 3.12 -10.61
N LEU A 382 6.60 2.24 -10.46
CA LEU A 382 6.69 1.07 -9.61
C LEU A 382 6.92 -0.21 -10.43
N PRO A 383 8.00 -0.96 -10.19
CA PRO A 383 8.34 -2.12 -11.01
C PRO A 383 7.30 -3.25 -10.98
N TRP A 384 6.56 -3.40 -9.87
CA TRP A 384 5.51 -4.40 -9.75
C TRP A 384 4.20 -4.05 -10.46
N GLU A 385 4.12 -2.84 -11.03
CA GLU A 385 2.99 -2.42 -11.87
C GLU A 385 3.27 -2.56 -13.38
N ARG A 386 4.45 -3.02 -13.78
CA ARG A 386 4.82 -3.21 -15.20
C ARG A 386 4.00 -4.30 -15.87
N LEU A 387 3.78 -4.14 -17.18
CA LEU A 387 3.03 -5.06 -18.06
C LEU A 387 3.94 -5.74 -19.09
N ASP A 388 5.21 -5.90 -18.79
CA ASP A 388 6.24 -6.41 -19.67
C ASP A 388 6.14 -7.92 -19.96
N LYS A 389 5.43 -8.69 -19.11
CA LYS A 389 5.15 -10.13 -19.36
C LYS A 389 3.90 -10.38 -20.22
N VAL A 390 3.10 -9.38 -20.53
CA VAL A 390 1.81 -9.54 -21.24
C VAL A 390 1.98 -10.23 -22.59
N ASN A 391 2.97 -9.84 -23.38
CA ASN A 391 3.17 -10.43 -24.71
C ASN A 391 3.63 -11.89 -24.64
N GLU A 392 4.38 -12.25 -23.61
CA GLU A 392 4.82 -13.61 -23.36
C GLU A 392 3.65 -14.49 -22.93
N LEU A 393 2.83 -13.99 -22.01
CA LEU A 393 1.65 -14.69 -21.50
C LEU A 393 0.55 -14.87 -22.56
N LYS A 394 0.41 -13.96 -23.51
CA LYS A 394 -0.54 -14.11 -24.63
C LYS A 394 -0.28 -15.32 -25.52
N LYS A 395 0.91 -15.91 -25.48
CA LYS A 395 1.21 -17.13 -26.25
C LYS A 395 0.44 -18.36 -25.78
N TYR A 396 -0.15 -18.29 -24.60
CA TYR A 396 -0.96 -19.37 -24.01
C TYR A 396 -2.46 -19.25 -24.30
N LEU A 397 -2.91 -18.14 -24.95
CA LEU A 397 -4.27 -17.96 -25.45
C LEU A 397 -4.48 -18.67 -26.78
#